data_c67da4756b8e1da23b92f8f5c3dedf1c
#
_entry.id   c67da4756b8e1da23b92f8f5c3dedf1c
#
_cell.length_a   1.000
_cell.length_b   1.000
_cell.length_c   1.000
_cell.angle_alpha   90.00
_cell.angle_beta   90.00
_cell.angle_gamma   90.00
#
_symmetry.space_group_name_H-M   'P 1'
#
loop_
_entity.id
_entity.type
_entity.pdbx_description
1 polymer ?
#
loop_
_entity_poly.entity_id
_entity_poly.type
_entity_poly.pdbx_seq_one_letter_code
_entity_poly.pdbx_strand_id
1 'polypeptide(L)'
;MVYLRSDIEGIDGSNLTHKQALKYSGHEDTFTDPMVDCRDCKFRMRADHIQGKCTHCGSDNITQARDFNLMFKTNYGPVESDDSIAYLRPETAQNIFANFKNVLDSTSRKIPFGIAQIGKAYRNEITPRNFIFRVREFEQMECEFFVKPGEDDHWYQYWVEERMNWWI
;
A
#
# COMPACT_ATOMS: atom_id res chain seq x y z
N MET A 1 -16.30 -10.66 8.44
CA MET A 1 -15.23 -11.66 8.33
C MET A 1 -14.62 -11.96 9.69
N VAL A 2 -13.88 -11.06 10.34
CA VAL A 2 -13.21 -11.30 11.62
C VAL A 2 -14.15 -11.82 12.72
N TYR A 3 -15.33 -11.23 12.89
CA TYR A 3 -16.28 -11.63 13.97
C TYR A 3 -17.08 -12.90 13.69
N LEU A 4 -17.12 -13.36 12.45
CA LEU A 4 -17.92 -14.51 12.03
C LEU A 4 -17.09 -15.78 11.79
N ARG A 5 -15.77 -15.65 11.81
CA ARG A 5 -14.83 -16.74 11.53
C ARG A 5 -13.90 -16.92 12.73
N SER A 6 -13.70 -18.17 13.11
CA SER A 6 -12.79 -18.53 14.20
C SER A 6 -11.33 -18.65 13.75
N ASP A 7 -11.05 -18.55 12.46
CA ASP A 7 -9.72 -18.69 11.84
C ASP A 7 -9.13 -17.38 11.32
N ILE A 8 -9.72 -16.22 11.69
CA ILE A 8 -9.22 -14.90 11.32
C ILE A 8 -9.11 -14.01 12.57
N GLU A 9 -7.94 -13.42 12.77
CA GLU A 9 -7.67 -12.45 13.82
C GLU A 9 -7.66 -11.02 13.24
N GLY A 10 -8.23 -10.08 13.97
CA GLY A 10 -8.19 -8.65 13.62
C GLY A 10 -7.04 -7.94 14.30
N ILE A 11 -6.34 -7.10 13.56
CA ILE A 11 -5.33 -6.19 14.12
C ILE A 11 -5.61 -4.74 13.74
N ASP A 12 -5.04 -3.81 14.52
CA ASP A 12 -4.95 -2.39 14.17
C ASP A 12 -3.49 -1.95 14.32
N GLY A 13 -2.80 -1.85 13.20
CA GLY A 13 -1.39 -1.48 13.14
C GLY A 13 -1.18 0.02 12.93
N SER A 14 0.02 0.49 13.19
CA SER A 14 0.39 1.90 13.07
C SER A 14 0.29 2.45 11.65
N ASN A 15 -0.17 3.71 11.53
CA ASN A 15 -0.11 4.45 10.27
C ASN A 15 1.33 4.86 9.91
N LEU A 16 2.18 5.10 10.93
CA LEU A 16 3.60 5.36 10.73
C LEU A 16 4.35 4.04 10.63
N THR A 17 5.10 3.90 9.55
CA THR A 17 5.88 2.69 9.26
C THR A 17 7.37 3.02 9.24
N HIS A 18 8.15 2.21 9.95
CA HIS A 18 9.59 2.33 9.98
C HIS A 18 10.20 2.08 8.59
N LYS A 19 11.21 2.88 8.22
CA LYS A 19 11.91 2.79 6.93
C LYS A 19 12.31 1.37 6.55
N GLN A 20 12.88 0.60 7.50
CA GLN A 20 13.33 -0.76 7.23
C GLN A 20 12.20 -1.71 6.78
N ALA A 21 11.01 -1.60 7.33
CA ALA A 21 9.89 -2.44 6.91
C ALA A 21 9.55 -2.23 5.42
N LEU A 22 9.54 -0.96 4.99
CA LEU A 22 9.27 -0.61 3.58
C LEU A 22 10.45 -0.89 2.65
N LYS A 23 11.68 -0.90 3.17
CA LYS A 23 12.84 -1.35 2.43
C LYS A 23 12.81 -2.86 2.17
N TYR A 24 12.52 -3.67 3.18
CA TYR A 24 12.42 -5.12 3.03
C TYR A 24 11.26 -5.57 2.14
N SER A 25 10.15 -4.82 2.11
CA SER A 25 9.04 -5.06 1.20
C SER A 25 9.27 -4.49 -0.22
N GLY A 26 10.38 -3.79 -0.46
CA GLY A 26 10.73 -3.21 -1.77
C GLY A 26 10.06 -1.86 -2.08
N HIS A 27 9.16 -1.37 -1.23
CA HIS A 27 8.42 -0.12 -1.48
C HIS A 27 9.34 1.11 -1.55
N GLU A 28 10.41 1.14 -0.76
CA GLU A 28 11.33 2.28 -0.76
C GLU A 28 11.98 2.46 -2.15
N ASP A 29 12.29 1.37 -2.83
CA ASP A 29 13.04 1.37 -4.08
C ASP A 29 12.16 1.36 -5.34
N THR A 30 10.98 0.74 -5.29
CA THR A 30 10.19 0.44 -6.48
C THR A 30 8.79 1.07 -6.51
N PHE A 31 8.32 1.63 -5.40
CA PHE A 31 6.98 2.22 -5.34
C PHE A 31 6.95 3.62 -5.92
N THR A 32 7.20 3.71 -7.24
CA THR A 32 7.36 4.97 -7.98
C THR A 32 6.42 5.04 -9.18
N ASP A 33 6.05 6.27 -9.54
CA ASP A 33 5.40 6.59 -10.81
C ASP A 33 6.32 7.48 -11.65
N PRO A 34 6.37 7.29 -12.98
CA PRO A 34 7.14 8.17 -13.85
C PRO A 34 6.47 9.54 -13.96
N MET A 35 7.17 10.60 -13.56
CA MET A 35 6.67 11.97 -13.52
C MET A 35 7.40 12.85 -14.54
N VAL A 36 6.65 13.73 -15.20
CA VAL A 36 7.13 14.81 -16.06
C VAL A 36 6.53 16.15 -15.66
N ASP A 37 7.26 17.24 -15.92
CA ASP A 37 6.78 18.60 -15.76
C ASP A 37 6.66 19.28 -17.15
N CYS A 38 5.58 20.00 -17.37
CA CYS A 38 5.50 20.95 -18.50
C CYS A 38 6.36 22.18 -18.19
N ARG A 39 7.30 22.53 -19.06
CA ARG A 39 8.19 23.67 -18.85
C ARG A 39 7.47 25.03 -19.02
N ASP A 40 6.37 25.04 -19.79
CA ASP A 40 5.63 26.26 -20.08
C ASP A 40 4.61 26.60 -19.00
N CYS A 41 3.70 25.69 -18.66
CA CYS A 41 2.66 25.95 -17.67
C CYS A 41 2.97 25.39 -16.26
N LYS A 42 4.10 24.72 -16.06
CA LYS A 42 4.56 24.11 -14.80
C LYS A 42 3.64 23.00 -14.26
N PHE A 43 2.72 22.50 -15.07
CA PHE A 43 1.83 21.43 -14.69
C PHE A 43 2.59 20.10 -14.63
N ARG A 44 2.36 19.31 -13.57
CA ARG A 44 2.96 17.99 -13.33
C ARG A 44 2.02 16.89 -13.76
N MET A 45 2.57 15.86 -14.43
CA MET A 45 1.81 14.77 -15.01
C MET A 45 2.55 13.45 -14.86
N ARG A 46 1.82 12.34 -14.88
CA ARG A 46 2.41 11.02 -15.09
C ARG A 46 2.83 10.86 -16.54
N ALA A 47 4.04 10.39 -16.77
CA ALA A 47 4.58 10.22 -18.12
C ALA A 47 3.82 9.16 -18.95
N ASP A 48 3.31 8.11 -18.29
CA ASP A 48 2.53 7.04 -18.91
C ASP A 48 1.11 7.44 -19.33
N HIS A 49 0.63 8.61 -18.87
CA HIS A 49 -0.69 9.13 -19.22
C HIS A 49 -0.67 10.20 -20.32
N ILE A 50 0.48 10.56 -20.85
CA ILE A 50 0.60 11.59 -21.87
C ILE A 50 1.07 11.01 -23.22
N GLN A 51 0.64 11.65 -24.29
CA GLN A 51 1.06 11.34 -25.68
C GLN A 51 2.04 12.40 -26.20
N GLY A 52 3.11 12.67 -25.44
CA GLY A 52 4.13 13.64 -25.79
C GLY A 52 3.72 15.11 -25.68
N LYS A 53 2.50 15.41 -25.18
CA LYS A 53 2.00 16.78 -25.00
C LYS A 53 1.42 16.98 -23.62
N CYS A 54 1.56 18.20 -23.10
CA CYS A 54 0.96 18.60 -21.84
C CYS A 54 -0.57 18.53 -21.92
N THR A 55 -1.17 17.79 -21.00
CA THR A 55 -2.64 17.63 -20.92
C THR A 55 -3.37 18.90 -20.47
N HIS A 56 -2.64 19.89 -19.94
CA HIS A 56 -3.19 21.16 -19.45
C HIS A 56 -3.11 22.29 -20.50
N CYS A 57 -1.97 22.45 -21.20
CA CYS A 57 -1.79 23.56 -22.14
C CYS A 57 -1.47 23.12 -23.57
N GLY A 58 -1.34 21.81 -23.84
CA GLY A 58 -1.06 21.29 -25.18
C GLY A 58 0.39 21.39 -25.64
N SER A 59 1.29 22.02 -24.86
CA SER A 59 2.70 22.17 -25.20
C SER A 59 3.43 20.83 -25.27
N ASP A 60 4.39 20.71 -26.17
CA ASP A 60 5.34 19.60 -26.28
C ASP A 60 6.63 19.81 -25.48
N ASN A 61 6.80 21.00 -24.87
CA ASN A 61 7.96 21.36 -24.07
C ASN A 61 7.89 20.70 -22.68
N ILE A 62 8.17 19.39 -22.63
CA ILE A 62 8.06 18.54 -21.45
C ILE A 62 9.45 18.10 -20.99
N THR A 63 9.64 17.93 -19.68
CA THR A 63 10.89 17.39 -19.11
C THR A 63 11.04 15.90 -19.43
N GLN A 64 12.26 15.38 -19.29
CA GLN A 64 12.45 13.94 -19.22
C GLN A 64 11.69 13.37 -18.02
N ALA A 65 11.23 12.12 -18.16
CA ALA A 65 10.59 11.40 -17.08
C ALA A 65 11.60 11.14 -15.94
N ARG A 66 11.12 11.26 -14.72
CA ARG A 66 11.86 10.91 -13.49
C ARG A 66 10.95 10.14 -12.56
N ASP A 67 11.51 9.23 -11.79
CA ASP A 67 10.76 8.46 -10.81
C ASP A 67 10.35 9.36 -9.65
N PHE A 68 9.08 9.26 -9.28
CA PHE A 68 8.50 9.93 -8.14
C PHE A 68 7.97 8.88 -7.16
N ASN A 69 8.59 8.78 -5.99
CA ASN A 69 8.15 7.84 -4.97
C ASN A 69 6.80 8.27 -4.38
N LEU A 70 5.85 7.35 -4.35
CA LEU A 70 4.48 7.60 -3.92
C LEU A 70 4.28 7.53 -2.40
N MET A 71 5.31 7.26 -1.62
CA MET A 71 5.20 7.25 -0.17
C MET A 71 5.29 8.66 0.41
N PHE A 72 4.45 8.96 1.39
CA PHE A 72 4.61 10.15 2.23
C PHE A 72 5.72 9.92 3.24
N LYS A 73 6.81 10.67 3.10
CA LYS A 73 7.95 10.67 4.02
C LYS A 73 7.76 11.71 5.12
N THR A 74 8.09 11.34 6.36
CA THR A 74 8.11 12.23 7.51
C THR A 74 9.32 11.90 8.41
N ASN A 75 9.56 12.71 9.42
CA ASN A 75 10.53 12.44 10.47
C ASN A 75 9.83 12.30 11.81
N TYR A 76 10.35 11.49 12.70
CA TYR A 76 9.89 11.38 14.08
C TYR A 76 11.00 11.85 15.05
N GLY A 77 10.58 12.31 16.24
CA GLY A 77 11.49 12.86 17.23
C GLY A 77 11.86 14.33 16.97
N PRO A 78 12.69 14.92 17.84
CA PRO A 78 12.96 16.37 17.84
C PRO A 78 14.02 16.81 16.82
N VAL A 79 14.76 15.87 16.23
CA VAL A 79 15.86 16.16 15.28
C VAL A 79 15.65 15.38 13.99
N GLU A 80 15.68 16.08 12.87
CA GLU A 80 15.63 15.46 11.55
C GLU A 80 16.98 14.82 11.21
N SER A 81 16.97 13.52 10.94
CA SER A 81 18.12 12.73 10.53
C SER A 81 17.66 11.57 9.64
N ASP A 82 18.59 10.90 8.99
CA ASP A 82 18.26 9.71 8.19
C ASP A 82 17.68 8.56 9.04
N ASP A 83 18.05 8.50 10.31
CA ASP A 83 17.55 7.50 11.25
C ASP A 83 16.14 7.84 11.79
N SER A 84 15.73 9.11 11.67
CA SER A 84 14.39 9.57 12.10
C SER A 84 13.34 9.48 11.00
N ILE A 85 13.69 8.93 9.83
CA ILE A 85 12.76 8.80 8.72
C ILE A 85 11.70 7.75 9.02
N ALA A 86 10.44 8.15 8.86
CA ALA A 86 9.29 7.26 8.80
C ALA A 86 8.44 7.58 7.58
N TYR A 87 7.57 6.66 7.23
CA TYR A 87 6.61 6.83 6.15
C TYR A 87 5.20 6.61 6.65
N LEU A 88 4.23 7.33 6.09
CA LEU A 88 2.84 6.92 6.19
C LEU A 88 2.67 5.65 5.35
N ARG A 89 2.06 4.61 5.91
CA ARG A 89 1.92 3.32 5.24
C ARG A 89 1.20 3.43 3.91
N PRO A 90 1.75 2.89 2.80
CA PRO A 90 1.11 2.90 1.48
C PRO A 90 0.01 1.84 1.34
N GLU A 91 0.00 0.85 2.25
CA GLU A 91 -0.97 -0.24 2.37
C GLU A 91 -0.93 -0.84 3.77
N THR A 92 -1.87 -1.70 4.10
CA THR A 92 -1.97 -2.32 5.44
C THR A 92 -1.24 -3.66 5.54
N ALA A 93 -0.81 -4.26 4.44
CA ALA A 93 -0.18 -5.58 4.38
C ALA A 93 1.10 -5.71 5.23
N GLN A 94 2.01 -4.70 5.19
CA GLN A 94 3.26 -4.78 5.96
C GLN A 94 3.03 -4.88 7.47
N ASN A 95 1.97 -4.24 7.99
CA ASN A 95 1.61 -4.37 9.40
C ASN A 95 1.15 -5.79 9.73
N ILE A 96 0.45 -6.46 8.83
CA ILE A 96 0.03 -7.85 9.00
C ILE A 96 1.25 -8.76 9.06
N PHE A 97 2.16 -8.66 8.10
CA PHE A 97 3.37 -9.48 8.07
C PHE A 97 4.29 -9.21 9.26
N ALA A 98 4.50 -7.95 9.62
CA ALA A 98 5.35 -7.58 10.76
C ALA A 98 4.80 -8.09 12.09
N ASN A 99 3.48 -8.18 12.24
CA ASN A 99 2.82 -8.65 13.45
C ASN A 99 2.47 -10.15 13.43
N PHE A 100 2.79 -10.88 12.37
CA PHE A 100 2.46 -12.32 12.28
C PHE A 100 2.88 -13.10 13.51
N LYS A 101 4.14 -12.98 13.92
CA LYS A 101 4.64 -13.67 15.11
C LYS A 101 3.97 -13.20 16.39
N ASN A 102 3.71 -11.92 16.55
CA ASN A 102 3.03 -11.38 17.73
C ASN A 102 1.61 -11.94 17.84
N VAL A 103 0.89 -12.01 16.73
CA VAL A 103 -0.47 -12.59 16.70
C VAL A 103 -0.41 -14.08 17.00
N LEU A 104 0.50 -14.82 16.38
CA LEU A 104 0.67 -16.25 16.60
C LEU A 104 0.91 -16.57 18.09
N ASP A 105 1.84 -15.84 18.71
CA ASP A 105 2.23 -16.05 20.13
C ASP A 105 1.10 -15.63 21.09
N SER A 106 0.43 -14.51 20.84
CA SER A 106 -0.59 -13.96 21.74
C SER A 106 -1.93 -14.70 21.68
N THR A 107 -2.28 -15.24 20.52
CA THR A 107 -3.56 -15.94 20.30
C THR A 107 -3.42 -17.46 20.37
N SER A 108 -2.19 -17.98 20.45
CA SER A 108 -1.88 -19.44 20.39
C SER A 108 -2.44 -20.12 19.15
N ARG A 109 -2.56 -19.39 18.04
CA ARG A 109 -3.05 -19.91 16.76
C ARG A 109 -2.06 -20.87 16.14
N LYS A 110 -2.58 -21.72 15.29
CA LYS A 110 -1.80 -22.60 14.41
C LYS A 110 -2.22 -22.35 12.97
N ILE A 111 -1.28 -22.47 12.05
CA ILE A 111 -1.55 -22.41 10.61
C ILE A 111 -2.47 -23.59 10.22
N PRO A 112 -3.54 -23.40 9.44
CA PRO A 112 -3.87 -22.18 8.73
C PRO A 112 -4.68 -21.17 9.56
N PHE A 113 -4.40 -19.87 9.40
CA PHE A 113 -5.23 -18.79 9.94
C PHE A 113 -4.96 -17.48 9.20
N GLY A 114 -5.91 -16.55 9.27
CA GLY A 114 -5.80 -15.24 8.67
C GLY A 114 -5.56 -14.12 9.69
N ILE A 115 -4.91 -13.06 9.25
CA ILE A 115 -4.83 -11.78 9.96
C ILE A 115 -5.44 -10.72 9.07
N ALA A 116 -6.40 -9.96 9.59
CA ALA A 116 -7.11 -8.93 8.85
C ALA A 116 -6.96 -7.57 9.50
N GLN A 117 -6.91 -6.54 8.68
CA GLN A 117 -6.88 -5.14 9.10
C GLN A 117 -7.78 -4.29 8.21
N ILE A 118 -8.51 -3.36 8.83
CA ILE A 118 -9.14 -2.23 8.16
C ILE A 118 -8.43 -0.97 8.64
N GLY A 119 -8.04 -0.09 7.73
CA GLY A 119 -7.37 1.14 8.14
C GLY A 119 -6.98 2.05 7.00
N LYS A 120 -6.51 3.23 7.35
CA LYS A 120 -6.02 4.22 6.39
C LYS A 120 -4.75 3.76 5.72
N ALA A 121 -4.66 4.06 4.42
CA ALA A 121 -3.44 3.97 3.62
C ALA A 121 -3.22 5.30 2.89
N TYR A 122 -1.96 5.57 2.53
CA TYR A 122 -1.54 6.88 2.05
C TYR A 122 -0.64 6.73 0.83
N ARG A 123 -1.01 7.37 -0.26
CA ARG A 123 -0.20 7.41 -1.48
C ARG A 123 -0.09 8.82 -2.00
N ASN A 124 1.11 9.36 -2.11
CA ASN A 124 1.35 10.72 -2.59
C ASN A 124 1.15 10.82 -4.11
N GLU A 125 -0.10 10.62 -4.53
CA GLU A 125 -0.50 10.65 -5.94
C GLU A 125 -0.08 11.94 -6.62
N ILE A 126 0.55 11.85 -7.79
CA ILE A 126 0.96 12.99 -8.61
C ILE A 126 -0.28 13.81 -8.99
N THR A 127 -1.33 13.13 -9.44
CA THR A 127 -2.58 13.75 -9.90
C THR A 127 -3.79 13.05 -9.30
N PRO A 128 -4.27 13.46 -8.12
CA PRO A 128 -5.57 13.01 -7.61
C PRO A 128 -6.68 13.41 -8.59
N ARG A 129 -7.69 12.55 -8.77
CA ARG A 129 -8.79 12.79 -9.70
C ARG A 129 -9.99 11.88 -9.44
N ASN A 130 -11.09 12.15 -10.16
CA ASN A 130 -12.32 11.36 -10.10
C ASN A 130 -12.91 11.27 -8.69
N PHE A 131 -13.01 12.43 -8.03
CA PHE A 131 -13.52 12.58 -6.67
C PHE A 131 -12.78 11.64 -5.70
N ILE A 132 -13.45 10.66 -5.09
CA ILE A 132 -12.83 9.72 -4.13
C ILE A 132 -12.14 8.52 -4.78
N PHE A 133 -12.18 8.37 -6.11
CA PHE A 133 -11.60 7.22 -6.79
C PHE A 133 -10.07 7.19 -6.72
N ARG A 134 -9.41 8.35 -6.85
CA ARG A 134 -7.95 8.48 -6.71
C ARG A 134 -7.61 9.64 -5.79
N VAL A 135 -7.40 9.31 -4.53
CA VAL A 135 -7.09 10.25 -3.44
C VAL A 135 -5.79 9.85 -2.75
N ARG A 136 -5.21 10.76 -1.98
CA ARG A 136 -3.95 10.54 -1.26
C ARG A 136 -4.12 9.81 0.06
N GLU A 137 -5.31 9.85 0.64
CA GLU A 137 -5.70 9.13 1.84
C GLU A 137 -6.97 8.34 1.55
N PHE A 138 -6.95 7.03 1.82
CA PHE A 138 -8.08 6.14 1.57
C PHE A 138 -8.10 5.01 2.61
N GLU A 139 -9.17 4.25 2.65
CA GLU A 139 -9.26 3.08 3.51
C GLU A 139 -9.01 1.81 2.70
N GLN A 140 -8.28 0.88 3.31
CA GLN A 140 -8.10 -0.47 2.82
C GLN A 140 -8.62 -1.48 3.83
N MET A 141 -9.08 -2.60 3.31
CA MET A 141 -9.42 -3.79 4.08
C MET A 141 -8.64 -4.95 3.47
N GLU A 142 -7.68 -5.47 4.21
CA GLU A 142 -6.81 -6.56 3.78
C GLU A 142 -6.88 -7.72 4.76
N CYS A 143 -6.76 -8.93 4.24
CA CYS A 143 -6.68 -10.16 5.03
C CYS A 143 -5.64 -11.07 4.38
N GLU A 144 -4.56 -11.32 5.09
CA GLU A 144 -3.53 -12.29 4.71
C GLU A 144 -3.81 -13.63 5.38
N PHE A 145 -3.99 -14.67 4.59
CA PHE A 145 -4.29 -15.99 5.08
C PHE A 145 -3.06 -16.89 4.97
N PHE A 146 -2.51 -17.29 6.10
CA PHE A 146 -1.25 -18.03 6.23
C PHE A 146 -1.52 -19.53 6.23
N VAL A 147 -0.86 -20.24 5.30
CA VAL A 147 -1.03 -21.68 5.08
C VAL A 147 0.31 -22.41 5.12
N LYS A 148 0.31 -23.73 5.21
CA LYS A 148 1.54 -24.50 5.12
C LYS A 148 2.04 -24.53 3.67
N PRO A 149 3.37 -24.59 3.47
CA PRO A 149 3.92 -24.80 2.13
C PRO A 149 3.31 -26.02 1.43
N GLY A 150 2.87 -25.82 0.19
CA GLY A 150 2.23 -26.86 -0.63
C GLY A 150 0.71 -27.03 -0.44
N GLU A 151 0.08 -26.22 0.43
CA GLU A 151 -1.38 -26.16 0.59
C GLU A 151 -2.01 -24.93 -0.11
N ASP A 152 -1.19 -24.12 -0.76
CA ASP A 152 -1.58 -22.83 -1.35
C ASP A 152 -2.68 -22.96 -2.43
N ASP A 153 -2.56 -23.91 -3.35
CA ASP A 153 -3.58 -24.17 -4.38
C ASP A 153 -4.93 -24.54 -3.78
N HIS A 154 -4.93 -25.40 -2.76
CA HIS A 154 -6.16 -25.78 -2.06
C HIS A 154 -6.83 -24.58 -1.41
N TRP A 155 -6.08 -23.77 -0.66
CA TRP A 155 -6.63 -22.61 0.03
C TRP A 155 -7.01 -21.47 -0.93
N TYR A 156 -6.31 -21.36 -2.06
CA TYR A 156 -6.70 -20.42 -3.12
C TYR A 156 -8.10 -20.78 -3.65
N GLN A 157 -8.35 -22.02 -4.04
CA GLN A 157 -9.66 -22.46 -4.54
C GLN A 157 -10.75 -22.27 -3.47
N TYR A 158 -10.48 -22.64 -2.23
CA TYR A 158 -11.39 -22.41 -1.11
C TYR A 158 -11.79 -20.93 -1.00
N TRP A 159 -10.83 -20.01 -1.06
CA TRP A 159 -11.12 -18.59 -0.93
C TRP A 159 -11.82 -18.00 -2.17
N VAL A 160 -11.57 -18.52 -3.37
CA VAL A 160 -12.33 -18.16 -4.57
C VAL A 160 -13.80 -18.52 -4.39
N GLU A 161 -14.12 -19.72 -3.94
CA GLU A 161 -15.49 -20.18 -3.70
C GLU A 161 -16.15 -19.35 -2.58
N GLU A 162 -15.49 -19.14 -1.43
CA GLU A 162 -15.99 -18.35 -0.32
C GLU A 162 -16.30 -16.90 -0.73
N ARG A 163 -15.48 -16.29 -1.57
CA ARG A 163 -15.71 -14.92 -2.07
C ARG A 163 -16.84 -14.87 -3.08
N MET A 164 -16.93 -15.84 -3.97
CA MET A 164 -18.05 -15.93 -4.92
C MET A 164 -19.38 -16.11 -4.18
N ASN A 165 -19.45 -17.01 -3.21
CA ASN A 165 -20.65 -17.24 -2.40
C ASN A 165 -21.06 -16.00 -1.58
N TRP A 166 -20.13 -15.13 -1.23
CA TRP A 166 -20.45 -13.87 -0.55
C TRP A 166 -21.08 -12.82 -1.49
N TRP A 167 -20.76 -12.86 -2.79
CA TRP A 167 -21.32 -11.93 -3.79
C TRP A 167 -22.67 -12.34 -4.33
N ILE A 168 -23.06 -13.59 -4.21
CA ILE A 168 -24.35 -14.16 -4.67
C ILE A 168 -25.36 -14.15 -3.53
#